data_3f5a437ab8f41791a2009f8f8aa7d7f8
#
_entry.id   3f5a437ab8f41791a2009f8f8aa7d7f8
#
_cell.length_a   1.000
_cell.length_b   1.000
_cell.length_c   1.000
_cell.angle_alpha   90.00
_cell.angle_beta   90.00
_cell.angle_gamma   90.00
#
_symmetry.space_group_name_H-M   'P 1'
#
loop_
_entity.id
_entity.type
_entity.pdbx_description
1 polymer ?
#
loop_
_entity_poly.entity_id
_entity_poly.type
_entity_poly.pdbx_seq_one_letter_code
_entity_poly.pdbx_strand_id
1 'polypeptide(L)'
;SLSWSCASELPIDDPSEGRWKQIILKDAPPRRDLLLACEYAISQAGYPKGSTDALRGTVFSDWEVRLQPFRNKGMRYKAIFRIFEDEGKNETSVRSRVIAERNIEGDDTLDSSAAEWEAVGDDMGQSRVLMQFLSSQLFLRDS
;
A
#
# COMPACT_ATOMS: atom_id res chain seq x y z
N SER A 1 -1.46 -9.48 22.08
CA SER A 1 -2.24 -9.43 21.85
C SER A 1 -3.63 -9.01 21.50
N LEU A 2 -4.25 -8.18 22.23
CA LEU A 2 -5.60 -7.98 22.03
C LEU A 2 -5.96 -7.20 20.85
N SER A 3 -5.07 -6.46 20.34
CA SER A 3 -5.32 -5.71 19.14
C SER A 3 -5.54 -6.56 17.94
N TRP A 4 -5.39 -7.83 18.17
CA TRP A 4 -5.56 -8.72 17.18
C TRP A 4 -6.86 -8.77 16.56
N SER A 5 -7.94 -8.63 17.33
CA SER A 5 -9.26 -8.69 16.77
C SER A 5 -9.44 -7.61 15.72
N CYS A 6 -8.85 -6.47 15.93
CA CYS A 6 -8.93 -5.42 14.94
C CYS A 6 -8.14 -5.77 13.70
N ALA A 7 -7.01 -6.39 13.90
CA ALA A 7 -6.19 -6.77 12.77
C ALA A 7 -6.88 -7.85 11.94
N SER A 8 -7.66 -8.70 12.55
CA SER A 8 -8.31 -9.76 11.83
C SER A 8 -9.44 -9.23 10.95
N GLU A 9 -9.99 -8.08 11.29
CA GLU A 9 -11.02 -7.49 10.46
C GLU A 9 -10.44 -6.86 9.21
N LEU A 10 -9.13 -6.58 9.22
CA LEU A 10 -8.46 -5.95 8.10
C LEU A 10 -7.27 -6.82 7.72
N PRO A 11 -7.49 -7.89 6.96
CA PRO A 11 -6.41 -8.82 6.63
C PRO A 11 -5.20 -8.15 6.00
N ILE A 12 -5.42 -7.01 5.35
CA ILE A 12 -4.33 -6.27 4.73
C ILE A 12 -3.37 -5.67 5.76
N ASP A 13 -3.78 -5.61 7.03
CA ASP A 13 -2.93 -5.09 8.08
C ASP A 13 -2.04 -6.18 8.71
N ASP A 14 -2.24 -7.42 8.33
CA ASP A 14 -1.45 -8.51 8.89
C ASP A 14 -0.17 -8.70 8.09
N PRO A 15 0.99 -8.35 8.64
CA PRO A 15 2.23 -8.48 7.90
C PRO A 15 2.61 -9.93 7.59
N SER A 16 2.01 -10.89 8.26
CA SER A 16 2.31 -12.29 7.99
C SER A 16 1.62 -12.79 6.73
N GLU A 17 0.56 -12.13 6.28
CA GLU A 17 -0.19 -12.57 5.13
C GLU A 17 0.18 -11.88 3.84
N GLY A 18 0.92 -10.81 3.92
CA GLY A 18 1.29 -10.04 2.75
C GLY A 18 2.76 -10.14 2.43
N ARG A 19 3.09 -9.67 1.26
CA ARG A 19 4.48 -9.57 0.86
C ARG A 19 4.91 -8.13 0.99
N TRP A 20 5.48 -7.83 2.12
CA TRP A 20 5.88 -6.48 2.47
C TRP A 20 7.32 -6.22 2.07
N LYS A 21 7.55 -5.07 1.45
CA LYS A 21 8.89 -4.52 1.32
C LYS A 21 9.11 -3.63 2.52
N GLN A 22 10.34 -3.57 3.00
CA GLN A 22 10.62 -2.80 4.20
C GLN A 22 11.90 -2.00 4.05
N ILE A 23 11.87 -0.78 4.57
CA ILE A 23 13.10 -0.02 4.81
C ILE A 23 13.14 0.36 6.29
N ILE A 24 14.34 0.50 6.82
CA ILE A 24 14.55 0.91 8.19
C ILE A 24 15.27 2.22 8.20
N LEU A 25 14.71 3.21 8.91
CA LEU A 25 15.24 4.55 8.98
C LEU A 25 15.74 4.83 10.38
N LYS A 26 16.96 5.33 10.48
CA LYS A 26 17.48 5.88 11.72
C LYS A 26 17.29 7.38 11.62
N ASP A 27 16.88 8.00 12.72
CA ASP A 27 16.62 9.44 12.76
C ASP A 27 15.57 9.82 11.71
N ALA A 28 14.50 9.05 11.66
CA ALA A 28 13.44 9.29 10.71
C ALA A 28 12.77 10.65 10.95
N PRO A 29 12.18 11.24 9.89
CA PRO A 29 11.38 12.46 10.09
C PRO A 29 10.23 12.23 11.05
N PRO A 30 9.64 13.27 11.60
CA PRO A 30 8.46 13.11 12.44
C PRO A 30 7.38 12.31 11.70
N ARG A 31 6.58 11.59 12.46
CA ARG A 31 5.56 10.72 11.90
C ARG A 31 4.67 11.44 10.90
N ARG A 32 4.26 12.64 11.21
CA ARG A 32 3.42 13.45 10.32
C ARG A 32 4.07 13.62 8.95
N ASP A 33 5.35 13.97 8.94
CA ASP A 33 6.08 14.19 7.68
C ASP A 33 6.27 12.89 6.91
N LEU A 34 6.48 11.81 7.64
CA LEU A 34 6.66 10.50 7.02
C LEU A 34 5.35 10.03 6.39
N LEU A 35 4.22 10.27 7.05
CA LEU A 35 2.91 9.95 6.48
C LEU A 35 2.65 10.75 5.21
N LEU A 36 3.00 12.04 5.21
CA LEU A 36 2.85 12.86 4.02
C LEU A 36 3.73 12.37 2.88
N ALA A 37 4.95 11.94 3.20
CA ALA A 37 5.84 11.37 2.19
C ALA A 37 5.27 10.10 1.57
N CYS A 38 4.62 9.27 2.39
CA CYS A 38 3.96 8.06 1.92
C CYS A 38 2.78 8.40 0.99
N GLU A 39 1.98 9.39 1.38
CA GLU A 39 0.86 9.83 0.53
C GLU A 39 1.37 10.33 -0.81
N TYR A 40 2.45 11.08 -0.78
CA TYR A 40 3.04 11.61 -2.01
C TYR A 40 3.58 10.49 -2.90
N ALA A 41 4.24 9.50 -2.29
CA ALA A 41 4.76 8.35 -3.04
C ALA A 41 3.63 7.58 -3.73
N ILE A 42 2.52 7.38 -3.05
CA ILE A 42 1.34 6.73 -3.62
C ILE A 42 0.83 7.52 -4.83
N SER A 43 0.76 8.83 -4.70
CA SER A 43 0.33 9.70 -5.79
C SER A 43 1.30 9.63 -6.96
N GLN A 44 2.60 9.70 -6.69
CA GLN A 44 3.62 9.64 -7.72
C GLN A 44 3.60 8.31 -8.48
N ALA A 45 3.26 7.25 -7.79
CA ALA A 45 3.19 5.93 -8.40
C ALA A 45 1.90 5.73 -9.22
N GLY A 46 0.99 6.70 -9.19
CA GLY A 46 -0.20 6.66 -10.03
C GLY A 46 -1.43 6.06 -9.38
N TYR A 47 -1.42 5.86 -8.08
CA TYR A 47 -2.59 5.32 -7.39
C TYR A 47 -3.54 6.45 -6.98
N PRO A 48 -4.85 6.19 -7.00
CA PRO A 48 -5.81 7.18 -6.56
C PRO A 48 -5.66 7.45 -5.06
N LYS A 49 -6.02 8.64 -4.65
CA LYS A 49 -5.95 9.01 -3.25
C LYS A 49 -6.91 8.16 -2.43
N GLY A 50 -6.44 7.63 -1.32
CA GLY A 50 -7.24 6.87 -0.40
C GLY A 50 -7.35 7.55 0.96
N SER A 51 -6.94 6.86 2.01
CA SER A 51 -7.07 7.37 3.36
C SER A 51 -5.79 7.15 4.16
N THR A 52 -5.65 7.93 5.22
CA THR A 52 -4.51 7.82 6.13
C THR A 52 -5.04 7.65 7.55
N ASP A 53 -4.54 6.63 8.22
CA ASP A 53 -4.82 6.43 9.63
C ASP A 53 -3.57 6.80 10.42
N ALA A 54 -3.56 8.03 10.93
CA ALA A 54 -2.37 8.55 11.62
C ALA A 54 -2.07 7.80 12.91
N LEU A 55 -3.09 7.33 13.60
CA LEU A 55 -2.90 6.62 14.85
C LEU A 55 -2.23 5.27 14.62
N ARG A 56 -2.61 4.57 13.56
CA ARG A 56 -2.03 3.28 13.24
C ARG A 56 -0.79 3.39 12.35
N GLY A 57 -0.52 4.58 11.84
CA GLY A 57 0.60 4.78 10.94
C GLY A 57 0.43 4.06 9.62
N THR A 58 -0.78 4.09 9.07
CA THR A 58 -1.10 3.37 7.84
C THR A 58 -1.64 4.34 6.80
N VAL A 59 -1.16 4.20 5.56
CA VAL A 59 -1.62 5.01 4.44
C VAL A 59 -2.08 4.06 3.34
N PHE A 60 -3.31 4.25 2.88
CA PHE A 60 -3.88 3.43 1.82
C PHE A 60 -4.20 4.27 0.60
N SER A 61 -3.98 3.72 -0.58
CA SER A 61 -4.58 4.28 -1.79
C SER A 61 -6.01 3.77 -1.90
N ASP A 62 -6.78 4.35 -2.80
CA ASP A 62 -7.98 3.69 -3.28
C ASP A 62 -7.56 2.69 -4.37
N TRP A 63 -8.52 1.90 -4.83
CA TRP A 63 -8.22 0.91 -5.87
C TRP A 63 -7.94 1.60 -7.20
N GLU A 64 -6.84 1.21 -7.82
CA GLU A 64 -6.57 1.57 -9.19
C GLU A 64 -7.04 0.43 -10.07
N VAL A 65 -8.06 0.66 -10.87
CA VAL A 65 -8.68 -0.37 -11.70
C VAL A 65 -8.14 -0.28 -13.12
N ARG A 66 -7.65 -1.39 -13.61
CA ARG A 66 -7.13 -1.50 -14.98
C ARG A 66 -7.94 -2.57 -15.69
N LEU A 67 -8.91 -2.15 -16.48
CA LEU A 67 -9.78 -3.07 -17.20
C LEU A 67 -9.16 -3.45 -18.54
N GLN A 68 -9.33 -4.70 -18.93
CA GLN A 68 -8.77 -5.22 -20.18
C GLN A 68 -9.91 -5.82 -20.99
N PRO A 69 -10.57 -5.02 -21.83
CA PRO A 69 -11.79 -5.45 -22.51
C PRO A 69 -11.57 -6.63 -23.46
N PHE A 70 -10.41 -6.71 -24.09
CA PHE A 70 -10.17 -7.75 -25.07
C PHE A 70 -9.96 -9.14 -24.49
N ARG A 71 -9.69 -9.21 -23.18
CA ARG A 71 -9.38 -10.48 -22.55
C ARG A 71 -10.37 -10.88 -21.49
N ASN A 72 -11.42 -10.10 -21.35
CA ASN A 72 -12.36 -10.27 -20.24
C ASN A 72 -11.64 -10.41 -18.91
N LYS A 73 -10.56 -9.64 -18.75
CA LYS A 73 -9.78 -9.66 -17.55
C LYS A 73 -9.43 -8.24 -17.18
N GLY A 74 -9.62 -7.91 -15.96
CA GLY A 74 -9.17 -6.66 -15.42
C GLY A 74 -8.46 -6.92 -14.13
N MET A 75 -7.65 -5.97 -13.72
CA MET A 75 -6.93 -6.05 -12.46
C MET A 75 -7.22 -4.77 -11.70
N ARG A 76 -7.14 -4.86 -10.39
CA ARG A 76 -7.12 -3.66 -9.57
C ARG A 76 -6.04 -3.80 -8.51
N TYR A 77 -5.50 -2.65 -8.12
CA TYR A 77 -4.37 -2.62 -7.21
C TYR A 77 -4.61 -1.59 -6.12
N LYS A 78 -4.18 -1.91 -4.91
CA LYS A 78 -4.25 -0.99 -3.79
C LYS A 78 -2.88 -0.93 -3.13
N ALA A 79 -2.35 0.28 -3.02
CA ALA A 79 -1.04 0.50 -2.40
C ALA A 79 -1.23 0.80 -0.91
N ILE A 80 -0.35 0.25 -0.08
CA ILE A 80 -0.41 0.43 1.36
C ILE A 80 1.00 0.67 1.88
N PHE A 81 1.12 1.69 2.74
CA PHE A 81 2.33 1.86 3.56
C PHE A 81 1.95 1.69 5.01
N ARG A 82 2.84 1.11 5.77
CA ARG A 82 2.66 1.01 7.22
C ARG A 82 3.95 1.37 7.93
N ILE A 83 3.81 2.21 8.95
CA ILE A 83 4.93 2.75 9.71
C ILE A 83 4.97 2.11 11.09
N PHE A 84 6.13 1.61 11.48
CA PHE A 84 6.35 1.07 12.81
C PHE A 84 7.52 1.79 13.45
N GLU A 85 7.29 2.37 14.60
CA GLU A 85 8.33 3.09 15.33
C GLU A 85 8.83 2.24 16.48
N ASP A 86 10.13 2.02 16.53
CA ASP A 86 10.76 1.29 17.63
C ASP A 86 11.58 2.29 18.43
N GLU A 87 10.99 2.82 19.48
CA GLU A 87 11.63 3.86 20.27
C GLU A 87 12.86 3.36 20.99
N GLY A 88 12.88 2.09 21.37
CA GLY A 88 14.02 1.51 22.04
C GLY A 88 15.28 1.47 21.20
N LYS A 89 15.11 1.39 19.87
CA LYS A 89 16.24 1.35 18.95
C LYS A 89 16.41 2.64 18.16
N ASN A 90 15.55 3.62 18.40
CA ASN A 90 15.53 4.84 17.61
C ASN A 90 15.46 4.55 16.12
N GLU A 91 14.63 3.57 15.78
CA GLU A 91 14.43 3.16 14.38
C GLU A 91 12.97 3.24 14.01
N THR A 92 12.72 3.59 12.76
CA THR A 92 11.38 3.54 12.20
C THR A 92 11.43 2.65 10.98
N SER A 93 10.58 1.65 10.92
CA SER A 93 10.48 0.85 9.71
C SER A 93 9.25 1.28 8.94
N VAL A 94 9.39 1.34 7.63
CA VAL A 94 8.28 1.63 6.74
C VAL A 94 8.14 0.44 5.82
N ARG A 95 6.94 -0.12 5.77
CA ARG A 95 6.65 -1.28 4.94
C ARG A 95 5.67 -0.87 3.86
N SER A 96 5.87 -1.41 2.68
CA SER A 96 4.95 -1.19 1.57
C SER A 96 4.45 -2.50 1.03
N ARG A 97 3.25 -2.46 0.48
CA ARG A 97 2.60 -3.62 -0.08
C ARG A 97 1.63 -3.15 -1.16
N VAL A 98 1.52 -3.89 -2.24
CA VAL A 98 0.51 -3.63 -3.25
C VAL A 98 -0.33 -4.88 -3.41
N ILE A 99 -1.58 -4.77 -3.03
CA ILE A 99 -2.55 -5.86 -3.14
C ILE A 99 -3.08 -5.86 -4.56
N ALA A 100 -3.16 -7.03 -5.16
CA ALA A 100 -3.69 -7.19 -6.50
C ALA A 100 -4.91 -8.10 -6.47
N GLU A 101 -5.93 -7.72 -7.24
CA GLU A 101 -7.12 -8.54 -7.41
C GLU A 101 -7.48 -8.61 -8.89
N ARG A 102 -8.02 -9.74 -9.30
CA ARG A 102 -8.40 -9.97 -10.68
C ARG A 102 -9.91 -10.01 -10.81
N ASN A 103 -10.42 -9.44 -11.90
CA ASN A 103 -11.84 -9.54 -12.21
C ASN A 103 -12.13 -10.93 -12.73
N ILE A 104 -13.02 -11.64 -12.05
CA ILE A 104 -13.42 -12.98 -12.45
C ILE A 104 -14.77 -13.00 -13.15
N GLU A 105 -15.45 -11.86 -13.22
CA GLU A 105 -16.68 -11.74 -13.93
C GLU A 105 -16.37 -11.55 -15.40
N GLY A 106 -16.78 -12.48 -16.25
CA GLY A 106 -16.22 -12.57 -17.58
C GLY A 106 -16.79 -11.64 -18.64
N ASP A 107 -18.01 -11.17 -18.48
CA ASP A 107 -18.72 -10.61 -19.63
C ASP A 107 -18.64 -9.11 -19.80
N ASP A 108 -18.41 -8.34 -18.76
CA ASP A 108 -18.33 -6.89 -18.89
C ASP A 108 -17.18 -6.35 -18.08
N THR A 109 -16.03 -6.34 -18.68
CA THR A 109 -14.81 -5.90 -18.01
C THR A 109 -14.64 -4.40 -18.04
N LEU A 110 -15.54 -3.67 -18.71
CA LEU A 110 -15.47 -2.23 -18.75
C LEU A 110 -16.24 -1.55 -17.62
N ASP A 111 -17.10 -2.30 -16.93
CA ASP A 111 -17.88 -1.76 -15.83
C ASP A 111 -17.38 -2.36 -14.52
N SER A 112 -16.60 -1.57 -13.77
CA SER A 112 -16.02 -2.06 -12.54
C SER A 112 -17.06 -2.32 -11.46
N SER A 113 -18.25 -1.71 -11.56
CA SER A 113 -19.29 -1.94 -10.56
C SER A 113 -19.93 -3.31 -10.70
N ALA A 114 -19.86 -3.91 -11.89
CA ALA A 114 -20.37 -5.25 -12.12
C ALA A 114 -19.31 -6.32 -11.92
N ALA A 115 -18.08 -5.94 -11.61
CA ALA A 115 -16.98 -6.87 -11.50
C ALA A 115 -17.02 -7.63 -10.18
N GLU A 116 -16.59 -8.88 -10.22
CA GLU A 116 -16.30 -9.65 -9.03
C GLU A 116 -14.80 -9.79 -8.95
N TRP A 117 -14.24 -9.52 -7.80
CA TRP A 117 -12.80 -9.45 -7.61
C TRP A 117 -12.27 -10.60 -6.76
N GLU A 118 -11.17 -11.17 -7.19
CA GLU A 118 -10.52 -12.27 -6.50
C GLU A 118 -9.07 -11.91 -6.23
N ALA A 119 -8.61 -12.09 -5.01
CA ALA A 119 -7.22 -11.82 -4.65
C ALA A 119 -6.30 -12.77 -5.39
N VAL A 120 -5.24 -12.23 -5.98
CA VAL A 120 -4.27 -13.04 -6.71
C VAL A 120 -2.86 -12.93 -6.14
N GLY A 121 -2.74 -12.34 -4.97
CA GLY A 121 -1.45 -12.15 -4.33
C GLY A 121 -0.93 -10.74 -4.53
N ASP A 122 0.11 -10.42 -3.82
CA ASP A 122 0.67 -9.08 -3.86
C ASP A 122 1.58 -8.91 -5.07
N ASP A 123 1.59 -7.70 -5.62
CA ASP A 123 2.48 -7.37 -6.73
C ASP A 123 3.78 -6.80 -6.19
N MET A 124 4.82 -7.62 -6.15
CA MET A 124 6.11 -7.22 -5.59
C MET A 124 6.81 -6.16 -6.43
N GLY A 125 6.61 -6.20 -7.74
CA GLY A 125 7.22 -5.20 -8.62
C GLY A 125 6.66 -3.81 -8.36
N GLN A 126 5.36 -3.69 -8.21
CA GLN A 126 4.73 -2.41 -7.90
C GLN A 126 5.09 -1.95 -6.49
N SER A 127 5.19 -2.87 -5.55
CA SER A 127 5.61 -2.53 -4.18
C SER A 127 7.03 -1.96 -4.17
N ARG A 128 7.91 -2.52 -4.99
CA ARG A 128 9.29 -2.02 -5.10
C ARG A 128 9.32 -0.60 -5.66
N VAL A 129 8.54 -0.35 -6.69
CA VAL A 129 8.46 0.99 -7.30
C VAL A 129 7.91 1.99 -6.29
N LEU A 130 6.88 1.59 -5.56
CA LEU A 130 6.29 2.44 -4.53
C LEU A 130 7.34 2.83 -3.48
N MET A 131 8.13 1.86 -3.04
CA MET A 131 9.19 2.12 -2.07
C MET A 131 10.30 3.01 -2.64
N GLN A 132 10.58 2.89 -3.93
CA GLN A 132 11.54 3.76 -4.58
C GLN A 132 11.09 5.22 -4.58
N PHE A 133 9.82 5.46 -4.83
CA PHE A 133 9.29 6.82 -4.76
C PHE A 133 9.39 7.38 -3.35
N LEU A 134 9.09 6.55 -2.35
CA LEU A 134 9.22 6.99 -0.96
C LEU A 134 10.67 7.33 -0.62
N SER A 135 11.59 6.45 -0.99
CA SER A 135 13.01 6.66 -0.71
C SER A 135 13.52 7.95 -1.36
N SER A 136 13.10 8.22 -2.58
CA SER A 136 13.46 9.46 -3.27
C SER A 136 12.96 10.69 -2.51
N GLN A 137 11.76 10.64 -1.98
CA GLN A 137 11.21 11.73 -1.20
C GLN A 137 12.02 11.98 0.06
N LEU A 138 12.41 10.92 0.73
CA LEU A 138 13.18 11.03 1.96
C LEU A 138 14.57 11.58 1.71
N PHE A 139 15.22 11.18 0.62
CA PHE A 139 16.51 11.71 0.25
C PHE A 139 16.44 13.21 -0.07
N LEU A 140 15.42 13.63 -0.77
CA LEU A 140 15.27 15.04 -1.11
C LEU A 140 15.06 15.90 0.13
N ARG A 141 14.42 15.35 1.16
CA ARG A 141 14.21 16.11 2.39
C ARG A 141 15.48 16.26 3.21
N ASP A 142 16.37 15.28 3.12
CA ASP A 142 17.62 15.30 3.89
C ASP A 142 18.72 16.16 3.26
N SER A 143 18.53 16.58 2.04
CA SER A 143 19.54 17.39 1.35
C SER A 143 19.21 18.91 1.32
#